data_5998a4ebcaad4783ed6e01fb7eba7612
#
_entry.id   5998a4ebcaad4783ed6e01fb7eba7612
#
_cell.length_a   1.000
_cell.length_b   1.000
_cell.length_c   1.000
_cell.angle_alpha   90.00
_cell.angle_beta   90.00
_cell.angle_gamma   90.00
#
_symmetry.space_group_name_H-M   'P 1'
#
loop_
_entity.id
_entity.type
_entity.pdbx_description
1 polymer ?
#
loop_
_entity_poly.entity_id
_entity_poly.type
_entity_poly.pdbx_seq_one_letter_code
_entity_poly.pdbx_strand_id
1 'polypeptide(L)'
;LAVHRCLLKLNNLYMFKRIFFSFFCIFSLPGLLYSQTGKVYDNLSMDSEILASERKFAIYLPPDYESSERSYPVLYLLHGAGDDQTGWVQFGEVLHIADKAIRSGKATPMIIVMPDANTGRRGYFNDISGEWRYEDFFFEELMPYVEKTYRIKSQKRYRAISGLSMGGGGSFMYALHRPDLFSSAAPLSAYVGPLSLDALKGRFERTGEDISKYSEEQLVAYYEHHNALSLIEKIPEDQKRAVRWFIDCGDDDFLYEGNSLVHIAMKKHEIPHEFRIRDGAHTWTYWRESLPVVLEFVSQAFHQY
;
A
#
# COMPACT_ATOMS: atom_id res chain seq x y z
N LEU A 1 28.11 -80.10 -49.61
CA LEU A 1 28.77 -79.92 -48.27
C LEU A 1 29.25 -78.49 -48.00
N ALA A 2 28.91 -77.45 -48.84
CA ALA A 2 29.39 -76.07 -48.68
C ALA A 2 28.28 -75.04 -48.31
N VAL A 3 27.01 -75.46 -48.19
CA VAL A 3 25.90 -74.55 -47.95
C VAL A 3 25.42 -74.49 -46.48
N HIS A 4 25.90 -75.43 -45.64
CA HIS A 4 25.44 -75.57 -44.25
C HIS A 4 26.27 -74.78 -43.23
N ARG A 5 27.38 -74.13 -43.62
CA ARG A 5 28.26 -73.38 -42.73
C ARG A 5 28.04 -71.81 -42.74
N CYS A 6 27.14 -71.33 -43.60
CA CYS A 6 26.93 -69.89 -43.72
C CYS A 6 25.72 -69.35 -42.90
N LEU A 7 24.86 -70.25 -42.38
CA LEU A 7 23.65 -69.85 -41.63
C LEU A 7 23.82 -69.77 -40.09
N LEU A 8 24.97 -70.26 -39.56
CA LEU A 8 25.23 -70.26 -38.13
C LEU A 8 26.06 -69.04 -37.62
N LYS A 9 26.51 -68.17 -38.55
CA LYS A 9 27.23 -66.92 -38.15
C LYS A 9 26.41 -65.64 -38.16
N LEU A 10 25.19 -65.71 -38.64
CA LEU A 10 24.30 -64.47 -38.68
C LEU A 10 23.35 -64.35 -37.51
N ASN A 11 23.18 -65.40 -36.69
CA ASN A 11 22.26 -65.33 -35.55
C ASN A 11 22.86 -64.81 -34.24
N ASN A 12 24.18 -64.62 -34.14
CA ASN A 12 24.82 -64.13 -32.92
C ASN A 12 25.10 -62.62 -32.94
N LEU A 13 24.79 -61.90 -34.03
CA LEU A 13 25.04 -60.48 -34.10
C LEU A 13 23.78 -59.67 -33.83
N TYR A 14 22.61 -60.32 -33.78
CA TYR A 14 21.31 -59.60 -33.49
C TYR A 14 20.85 -59.67 -32.02
N MET A 15 21.55 -60.49 -31.20
CA MET A 15 21.16 -60.65 -29.79
C MET A 15 21.85 -59.65 -28.83
N PHE A 16 22.89 -58.95 -29.28
CA PHE A 16 23.66 -58.02 -28.45
C PHE A 16 23.25 -56.51 -28.63
N LYS A 17 22.27 -56.23 -29.52
CA LYS A 17 21.79 -54.86 -29.73
C LYS A 17 20.45 -54.52 -29.08
N ARG A 18 19.89 -55.41 -28.24
CA ARG A 18 18.59 -55.19 -27.58
C ARG A 18 18.61 -54.98 -26.07
N ILE A 19 19.78 -54.83 -25.41
CA ILE A 19 19.87 -54.71 -23.94
C ILE A 19 20.38 -53.33 -23.49
N PHE A 20 20.46 -52.33 -24.37
CA PHE A 20 20.90 -50.98 -23.94
C PHE A 20 19.90 -49.88 -24.27
N PHE A 21 18.58 -50.20 -24.27
CA PHE A 21 17.54 -49.18 -24.43
C PHE A 21 16.41 -49.37 -23.41
N SER A 22 16.78 -49.43 -22.13
CA SER A 22 15.78 -49.39 -21.07
C SER A 22 16.43 -48.87 -19.80
N PHE A 23 15.81 -47.86 -19.26
CA PHE A 23 16.05 -47.17 -17.99
C PHE A 23 16.84 -45.87 -18.07
N PHE A 24 16.34 -44.91 -18.87
CA PHE A 24 16.38 -43.55 -18.45
C PHE A 24 14.94 -43.15 -18.08
N CYS A 25 14.37 -43.78 -17.05
CA CYS A 25 13.28 -43.19 -16.31
C CYS A 25 13.86 -41.96 -15.57
N ILE A 26 13.73 -40.80 -16.21
CA ILE A 26 13.81 -39.53 -15.50
C ILE A 26 12.72 -39.63 -14.43
N PHE A 27 13.12 -39.92 -13.19
CA PHE A 27 12.34 -39.54 -12.02
C PHE A 27 12.29 -38.02 -12.03
N SER A 28 11.37 -37.46 -12.81
CA SER A 28 10.82 -36.15 -12.49
C SER A 28 10.12 -36.35 -11.15
N LEU A 29 10.87 -36.18 -10.05
CA LEU A 29 10.28 -35.82 -8.78
C LEU A 29 9.34 -34.64 -9.09
N PRO A 30 8.03 -34.78 -8.85
CA PRO A 30 7.19 -33.59 -8.80
C PRO A 30 7.83 -32.76 -7.68
N GLY A 31 8.65 -31.76 -8.04
CA GLY A 31 9.03 -30.75 -7.11
C GLY A 31 7.71 -30.25 -6.54
N LEU A 32 7.46 -30.52 -5.27
CA LEU A 32 6.41 -29.83 -4.52
C LEU A 32 6.73 -28.35 -4.72
N LEU A 33 6.06 -27.74 -5.68
CA LEU A 33 6.01 -26.29 -5.81
C LEU A 33 5.30 -25.82 -4.54
N TYR A 34 6.06 -25.72 -3.45
CA TYR A 34 5.63 -24.93 -2.31
C TYR A 34 5.42 -23.53 -2.88
N SER A 35 4.15 -23.18 -3.07
CA SER A 35 3.79 -21.79 -3.34
C SER A 35 4.35 -20.98 -2.19
N GLN A 36 5.43 -20.25 -2.46
CA GLN A 36 5.99 -19.34 -1.47
C GLN A 36 4.88 -18.37 -1.09
N THR A 37 4.65 -18.20 0.21
CA THR A 37 3.72 -17.22 0.76
C THR A 37 4.53 -16.04 1.28
N GLY A 38 3.96 -14.84 1.21
CA GLY A 38 4.53 -13.68 1.88
C GLY A 38 4.60 -13.87 3.39
N LYS A 39 5.30 -12.98 4.06
CA LYS A 39 5.43 -12.95 5.52
C LYS A 39 4.95 -11.61 6.05
N VAL A 40 4.26 -11.66 7.18
CA VAL A 40 3.90 -10.45 7.94
C VAL A 40 4.63 -10.47 9.27
N TYR A 41 5.23 -9.33 9.61
CA TYR A 41 5.77 -9.04 10.94
C TYR A 41 4.97 -7.85 11.48
N ASP A 42 4.19 -8.04 12.53
CA ASP A 42 3.20 -7.09 13.04
C ASP A 42 3.55 -6.46 14.39
N ASN A 43 4.71 -6.80 14.92
CA ASN A 43 5.21 -6.30 16.20
C ASN A 43 6.63 -5.72 16.07
N LEU A 44 6.85 -4.92 15.02
CA LEU A 44 8.10 -4.20 14.82
C LEU A 44 8.00 -2.82 15.47
N SER A 45 9.15 -2.28 15.88
CA SER A 45 9.23 -0.93 16.43
C SER A 45 10.50 -0.22 16.02
N MET A 46 10.47 1.09 16.15
CA MET A 46 11.61 1.98 16.03
C MET A 46 11.50 3.12 17.03
N ASP A 47 12.61 3.64 17.50
CA ASP A 47 12.62 4.86 18.29
C ASP A 47 12.43 6.07 17.36
N SER A 48 11.62 7.03 17.81
CA SER A 48 11.41 8.32 17.16
C SER A 48 11.96 9.43 18.02
N GLU A 49 12.88 10.22 17.48
CA GLU A 49 13.38 11.44 18.12
C GLU A 49 12.33 12.56 18.02
N ILE A 50 11.63 12.66 16.86
CA ILE A 50 10.59 13.68 16.62
C ILE A 50 9.43 13.53 17.59
N LEU A 51 8.99 12.29 17.86
CA LEU A 51 7.86 12.00 18.74
C LEU A 51 8.30 11.66 20.18
N ALA A 52 9.59 11.58 20.43
CA ALA A 52 10.20 11.21 21.73
C ALA A 52 9.59 9.92 22.32
N SER A 53 9.32 8.93 21.46
CA SER A 53 8.67 7.67 21.86
C SER A 53 8.97 6.54 20.87
N GLU A 54 8.89 5.30 21.36
CA GLU A 54 8.87 4.12 20.47
C GLU A 54 7.61 4.15 19.61
N ARG A 55 7.78 3.92 18.30
CA ARG A 55 6.70 3.82 17.32
C ARG A 55 6.65 2.44 16.72
N LYS A 56 5.46 1.85 16.68
CA LYS A 56 5.23 0.53 16.12
C LYS A 56 4.88 0.60 14.64
N PHE A 57 5.18 -0.47 13.94
CA PHE A 57 4.71 -0.70 12.58
C PHE A 57 4.62 -2.20 12.28
N ALA A 58 3.82 -2.56 11.30
CA ALA A 58 3.81 -3.88 10.70
C ALA A 58 4.35 -3.81 9.27
N ILE A 59 4.89 -4.93 8.78
CA ILE A 59 5.39 -5.03 7.42
C ILE A 59 4.97 -6.36 6.79
N TYR A 60 4.52 -6.29 5.53
CA TYR A 60 4.37 -7.46 4.68
C TYR A 60 5.55 -7.52 3.71
N LEU A 61 6.18 -8.68 3.62
CA LEU A 61 7.24 -9.01 2.69
C LEU A 61 6.72 -9.99 1.63
N PRO A 62 6.95 -9.76 0.33
CA PRO A 62 6.37 -10.59 -0.73
C PRO A 62 6.96 -12.00 -0.75
N PRO A 63 6.28 -12.98 -1.41
CA PRO A 63 6.63 -14.40 -1.34
C PRO A 63 8.08 -14.75 -1.67
N ASP A 64 8.70 -14.01 -2.57
CA ASP A 64 10.07 -14.24 -3.01
C ASP A 64 11.12 -13.38 -2.28
N TYR A 65 10.73 -12.67 -1.22
CA TYR A 65 11.64 -11.77 -0.52
C TYR A 65 12.89 -12.48 0.02
N GLU A 66 12.73 -13.66 0.63
CA GLU A 66 13.84 -14.40 1.22
C GLU A 66 14.71 -15.15 0.17
N SER A 67 14.15 -15.43 -0.99
CA SER A 67 14.82 -16.17 -2.06
C SER A 67 15.43 -15.30 -3.16
N SER A 68 15.26 -13.97 -3.07
CA SER A 68 15.71 -13.01 -4.06
C SER A 68 16.51 -11.88 -3.41
N GLU A 69 17.52 -11.39 -4.10
CA GLU A 69 18.32 -10.20 -3.70
C GLU A 69 17.77 -8.88 -4.28
N ARG A 70 16.67 -8.93 -5.02
CA ARG A 70 16.11 -7.74 -5.66
C ARG A 70 15.49 -6.78 -4.64
N SER A 71 15.41 -5.51 -5.03
CA SER A 71 14.64 -4.50 -4.30
C SER A 71 13.22 -4.39 -4.84
N TYR A 72 12.29 -4.00 -3.98
CA TYR A 72 10.85 -4.00 -4.22
C TYR A 72 10.28 -2.58 -4.17
N PRO A 73 9.19 -2.30 -4.92
CA PRO A 73 8.34 -1.15 -4.65
C PRO A 73 7.74 -1.22 -3.24
N VAL A 74 7.28 -0.08 -2.74
CA VAL A 74 6.64 0.00 -1.42
C VAL A 74 5.26 0.66 -1.50
N LEU A 75 4.32 0.07 -0.77
CA LEU A 75 3.03 0.66 -0.43
C LEU A 75 3.01 0.98 1.06
N TYR A 76 2.82 2.25 1.41
CA TYR A 76 2.49 2.65 2.78
C TYR A 76 0.97 2.54 2.93
N LEU A 77 0.50 1.68 3.84
CA LEU A 77 -0.90 1.32 4.00
C LEU A 77 -1.40 1.70 5.40
N LEU A 78 -2.17 2.79 5.46
CA LEU A 78 -2.54 3.47 6.69
C LEU A 78 -3.86 2.92 7.26
N HIS A 79 -3.93 2.69 8.58
CA HIS A 79 -5.12 2.20 9.28
C HIS A 79 -6.12 3.31 9.63
N GLY A 80 -7.33 2.95 10.05
CA GLY A 80 -8.39 3.86 10.49
C GLY A 80 -8.31 4.26 11.96
N ALA A 81 -9.16 5.19 12.37
CA ALA A 81 -9.26 5.60 13.78
C ALA A 81 -9.70 4.40 14.65
N GLY A 82 -9.03 4.23 15.79
CA GLY A 82 -9.29 3.13 16.73
C GLY A 82 -8.54 1.84 16.44
N ASP A 83 -7.88 1.72 15.29
CA ASP A 83 -6.95 0.63 14.96
C ASP A 83 -5.50 1.03 15.25
N ASP A 84 -4.59 0.11 14.99
CA ASP A 84 -3.14 0.28 15.08
C ASP A 84 -2.45 -0.38 13.86
N GLN A 85 -1.16 -0.62 13.92
CA GLN A 85 -0.39 -1.27 12.86
C GLN A 85 -0.90 -2.67 12.50
N THR A 86 -1.68 -3.31 13.36
CA THR A 86 -2.21 -4.66 13.14
C THR A 86 -3.57 -4.69 12.43
N GLY A 87 -4.27 -3.56 12.30
CA GLY A 87 -5.62 -3.49 11.75
C GLY A 87 -5.73 -4.13 10.35
N TRP A 88 -4.83 -3.78 9.43
CA TRP A 88 -4.79 -4.39 8.11
C TRP A 88 -4.37 -5.87 8.12
N VAL A 89 -3.63 -6.29 9.13
CA VAL A 89 -3.24 -7.70 9.31
C VAL A 89 -4.43 -8.54 9.80
N GLN A 90 -5.07 -8.08 10.89
CA GLN A 90 -6.10 -8.85 11.60
C GLN A 90 -7.47 -8.79 10.91
N PHE A 91 -7.87 -7.58 10.50
CA PHE A 91 -9.19 -7.33 9.93
C PHE A 91 -9.15 -7.15 8.41
N GLY A 92 -8.05 -6.63 7.87
CA GLY A 92 -7.87 -6.35 6.45
C GLY A 92 -7.35 -7.52 5.63
N GLU A 93 -6.93 -8.62 6.24
CA GLU A 93 -6.43 -9.84 5.59
C GLU A 93 -5.30 -9.57 4.58
N VAL A 94 -4.46 -8.57 4.85
CA VAL A 94 -3.44 -8.05 3.91
C VAL A 94 -2.54 -9.15 3.34
N LEU A 95 -2.12 -10.12 4.17
CA LEU A 95 -1.29 -11.25 3.74
C LEU A 95 -1.96 -12.05 2.61
N HIS A 96 -3.19 -12.48 2.84
CA HIS A 96 -3.92 -13.35 1.89
C HIS A 96 -4.27 -12.61 0.60
N ILE A 97 -4.67 -11.35 0.73
CA ILE A 97 -5.06 -10.49 -0.40
C ILE A 97 -3.83 -10.17 -1.26
N ALA A 98 -2.72 -9.75 -0.65
CA ALA A 98 -1.49 -9.43 -1.38
C ALA A 98 -0.91 -10.65 -2.08
N ASP A 99 -0.80 -11.78 -1.39
CA ASP A 99 -0.34 -13.03 -1.97
C ASP A 99 -1.20 -13.49 -3.16
N LYS A 100 -2.53 -13.39 -3.02
CA LYS A 100 -3.45 -13.74 -4.11
C LYS A 100 -3.28 -12.81 -5.32
N ALA A 101 -3.17 -11.51 -5.09
CA ALA A 101 -2.98 -10.52 -6.16
C ALA A 101 -1.64 -10.73 -6.89
N ILE A 102 -0.56 -10.99 -6.17
CA ILE A 102 0.77 -11.28 -6.72
C ILE A 102 0.77 -12.59 -7.52
N ARG A 103 0.24 -13.68 -6.94
CA ARG A 103 0.20 -14.98 -7.63
C ARG A 103 -0.65 -14.96 -8.90
N SER A 104 -1.72 -14.17 -8.92
CA SER A 104 -2.57 -14.03 -10.11
C SER A 104 -2.00 -13.09 -11.17
N GLY A 105 -0.84 -12.46 -10.92
CA GLY A 105 -0.22 -11.48 -11.82
C GLY A 105 -0.93 -10.13 -11.87
N LYS A 106 -1.90 -9.90 -10.98
CA LYS A 106 -2.62 -8.61 -10.88
C LYS A 106 -1.79 -7.54 -10.17
N ALA A 107 -0.95 -7.95 -9.23
CA ALA A 107 -0.07 -7.04 -8.52
C ALA A 107 1.40 -7.43 -8.68
N THR A 108 2.26 -6.43 -8.74
CA THR A 108 3.71 -6.58 -8.62
C THR A 108 4.06 -6.99 -7.19
N PRO A 109 5.00 -7.93 -6.98
CA PRO A 109 5.57 -8.14 -5.66
C PRO A 109 6.09 -6.82 -5.08
N MET A 110 5.56 -6.43 -3.92
CA MET A 110 5.88 -5.19 -3.23
C MET A 110 5.97 -5.41 -1.73
N ILE A 111 6.67 -4.54 -1.04
CA ILE A 111 6.65 -4.42 0.42
C ILE A 111 5.46 -3.55 0.81
N ILE A 112 4.73 -3.93 1.87
CA ILE A 112 3.65 -3.09 2.42
C ILE A 112 4.03 -2.73 3.86
N VAL A 113 4.10 -1.42 4.15
CA VAL A 113 4.43 -0.88 5.47
C VAL A 113 3.17 -0.29 6.09
N MET A 114 2.84 -0.73 7.30
CA MET A 114 1.64 -0.35 8.03
C MET A 114 2.05 0.28 9.38
N PRO A 115 2.19 1.61 9.45
CA PRO A 115 2.59 2.28 10.69
C PRO A 115 1.42 2.45 11.65
N ASP A 116 1.73 2.48 12.96
CA ASP A 116 0.78 2.81 14.01
C ASP A 116 0.63 4.33 14.18
N ALA A 117 -0.59 4.83 13.98
CA ALA A 117 -0.98 6.21 14.28
C ALA A 117 -2.06 6.30 15.37
N ASN A 118 -2.26 5.24 16.16
CA ASN A 118 -3.18 5.23 17.29
C ASN A 118 -2.52 5.86 18.52
N THR A 119 -2.37 7.15 18.51
CA THR A 119 -1.59 7.89 19.49
C THR A 119 -2.42 8.72 20.47
N GLY A 120 -3.76 8.69 20.30
CA GLY A 120 -4.66 9.58 21.04
C GLY A 120 -4.52 11.07 20.64
N ARG A 121 -3.78 11.36 19.56
CA ARG A 121 -3.51 12.70 19.03
C ARG A 121 -4.22 12.91 17.69
N ARG A 122 -3.60 13.64 16.76
CA ARG A 122 -4.17 13.99 15.43
C ARG A 122 -4.05 12.87 14.38
N GLY A 123 -3.80 11.64 14.80
CA GLY A 123 -3.56 10.53 13.89
C GLY A 123 -2.29 10.77 13.06
N TYR A 124 -2.45 10.85 11.75
CA TYR A 124 -1.33 11.01 10.80
C TYR A 124 -0.82 12.46 10.64
N PHE A 125 -1.38 13.44 11.35
CA PHE A 125 -1.07 14.85 11.15
C PHE A 125 -0.23 15.44 12.27
N ASN A 126 0.46 16.52 11.95
CA ASN A 126 1.06 17.37 12.97
C ASN A 126 -0.04 18.12 13.73
N ASP A 127 0.12 18.27 15.04
CA ASP A 127 -0.80 19.09 15.84
C ASP A 127 -0.64 20.57 15.51
N ILE A 128 -1.70 21.35 15.70
CA ILE A 128 -1.66 22.80 15.55
C ILE A 128 -0.69 23.44 16.54
N SER A 129 -0.47 22.84 17.71
CA SER A 129 0.50 23.27 18.70
C SER A 129 1.97 23.10 18.26
N GLY A 130 2.23 22.22 17.29
CA GLY A 130 3.58 21.80 16.91
C GLY A 130 4.27 20.87 17.90
N GLU A 131 3.61 20.49 18.99
CA GLU A 131 4.18 19.56 20.00
C GLU A 131 4.14 18.10 19.56
N TRP A 132 3.19 17.73 18.71
CA TRP A 132 3.06 16.40 18.15
C TRP A 132 3.18 16.46 16.64
N ARG A 133 4.25 15.90 16.07
CA ARG A 133 4.66 16.08 14.67
C ARG A 133 4.69 14.74 13.96
N TYR A 134 3.52 14.07 13.84
CA TYR A 134 3.46 12.72 13.27
C TYR A 134 3.75 12.70 11.76
N GLU A 135 3.33 13.70 11.00
CA GLU A 135 3.63 13.81 9.58
C GLU A 135 5.14 13.95 9.34
N ASP A 136 5.83 14.77 10.17
CA ASP A 136 7.28 14.91 10.10
C ASP A 136 7.97 13.58 10.46
N PHE A 137 7.52 12.89 11.51
CA PHE A 137 7.99 11.55 11.84
C PHE A 137 7.86 10.59 10.66
N PHE A 138 6.72 10.59 9.97
CA PHE A 138 6.49 9.71 8.83
C PHE A 138 7.51 9.96 7.71
N PHE A 139 7.76 11.22 7.34
CA PHE A 139 8.62 11.56 6.22
C PHE A 139 10.13 11.58 6.58
N GLU A 140 10.46 12.04 7.78
CA GLU A 140 11.84 12.28 8.17
C GLU A 140 12.49 11.10 8.90
N GLU A 141 11.68 10.23 9.54
CA GLU A 141 12.18 9.09 10.30
C GLU A 141 11.69 7.74 9.76
N LEU A 142 10.36 7.50 9.70
CA LEU A 142 9.81 6.19 9.33
C LEU A 142 10.18 5.79 7.90
N MET A 143 9.93 6.63 6.91
CA MET A 143 10.26 6.32 5.51
C MET A 143 11.74 6.03 5.32
N PRO A 144 12.69 6.89 5.76
CA PRO A 144 14.11 6.60 5.67
C PRO A 144 14.54 5.34 6.41
N TYR A 145 13.97 5.08 7.59
CA TYR A 145 14.27 3.90 8.39
C TYR A 145 13.89 2.61 7.66
N VAL A 146 12.65 2.50 7.17
CA VAL A 146 12.20 1.29 6.48
C VAL A 146 12.89 1.10 5.14
N GLU A 147 13.17 2.18 4.40
CA GLU A 147 13.86 2.12 3.11
C GLU A 147 15.35 1.73 3.26
N LYS A 148 15.97 2.03 4.39
CA LYS A 148 17.34 1.60 4.72
C LYS A 148 17.37 0.15 5.23
N THR A 149 16.34 -0.25 5.97
CA THR A 149 16.31 -1.56 6.66
C THR A 149 15.90 -2.68 5.72
N TYR A 150 15.00 -2.40 4.79
CA TYR A 150 14.44 -3.37 3.85
C TYR A 150 14.86 -3.07 2.42
N ARG A 151 14.85 -4.08 1.55
CA ARG A 151 15.19 -3.91 0.13
C ARG A 151 14.09 -3.16 -0.64
N ILE A 152 13.94 -1.88 -0.37
CA ILE A 152 12.98 -0.98 -0.98
C ILE A 152 13.64 -0.15 -2.09
N LYS A 153 12.92 0.06 -3.19
CA LYS A 153 13.28 1.02 -4.23
C LYS A 153 12.81 2.41 -3.82
N SER A 154 13.73 3.27 -3.42
CA SER A 154 13.46 4.58 -2.82
C SER A 154 13.18 5.72 -3.80
N GLN A 155 12.87 5.45 -5.06
CA GLN A 155 12.48 6.50 -6.02
C GLN A 155 10.95 6.69 -5.99
N LYS A 156 10.48 7.92 -6.25
CA LYS A 156 9.07 8.30 -6.36
C LYS A 156 8.23 7.27 -7.11
N ARG A 157 8.73 6.81 -8.26
CA ARG A 157 8.06 5.83 -9.13
C ARG A 157 7.62 4.58 -8.39
N TYR A 158 8.39 4.14 -7.40
CA TYR A 158 8.19 2.88 -6.67
C TYR A 158 7.57 3.06 -5.29
N ARG A 159 7.10 4.29 -4.97
CA ARG A 159 6.36 4.56 -3.73
C ARG A 159 4.90 4.82 -4.02
N ALA A 160 4.04 4.18 -3.27
CA ALA A 160 2.61 4.44 -3.26
C ALA A 160 2.10 4.56 -1.81
N ILE A 161 0.96 5.22 -1.66
CA ILE A 161 0.30 5.36 -0.37
C ILE A 161 -1.18 5.06 -0.51
N SER A 162 -1.74 4.39 0.50
CA SER A 162 -3.16 4.10 0.62
C SER A 162 -3.54 4.02 2.09
N GLY A 163 -4.81 4.01 2.37
CA GLY A 163 -5.33 3.83 3.72
C GLY A 163 -6.83 4.02 3.74
N LEU A 164 -7.44 3.62 4.85
CA LEU A 164 -8.88 3.71 5.05
C LEU A 164 -9.23 4.79 6.10
N SER A 165 -10.37 5.45 5.95
CA SER A 165 -10.93 6.36 6.95
C SER A 165 -9.93 7.48 7.34
N MET A 166 -9.46 7.50 8.58
CA MET A 166 -8.37 8.37 9.06
C MET A 166 -7.11 8.20 8.20
N GLY A 167 -6.74 6.96 7.88
CA GLY A 167 -5.61 6.65 6.99
C GLY A 167 -5.88 7.01 5.53
N GLY A 168 -7.13 6.98 5.08
CA GLY A 168 -7.52 7.54 3.79
C GLY A 168 -7.24 9.04 3.73
N GLY A 169 -7.58 9.77 4.80
CA GLY A 169 -7.22 11.18 4.98
C GLY A 169 -5.72 11.40 4.98
N GLY A 170 -4.96 10.60 5.73
CA GLY A 170 -3.50 10.60 5.71
C GLY A 170 -2.94 10.42 4.29
N SER A 171 -3.50 9.48 3.52
CA SER A 171 -3.09 9.23 2.13
C SER A 171 -3.32 10.43 1.22
N PHE A 172 -4.45 11.14 1.38
CA PHE A 172 -4.71 12.39 0.66
C PHE A 172 -3.69 13.45 1.00
N MET A 173 -3.58 13.78 2.30
CA MET A 173 -2.72 14.88 2.74
C MET A 173 -1.26 14.64 2.37
N TYR A 174 -0.74 13.47 2.66
CA TYR A 174 0.66 13.15 2.38
C TYR A 174 1.00 13.24 0.89
N ALA A 175 0.11 12.74 0.02
CA ALA A 175 0.35 12.81 -1.41
C ALA A 175 0.12 14.21 -2.01
N LEU A 176 -0.74 15.06 -1.38
CA LEU A 176 -0.91 16.46 -1.76
C LEU A 176 0.21 17.34 -1.23
N HIS A 177 0.72 17.10 -0.01
CA HIS A 177 1.85 17.84 0.57
C HIS A 177 3.17 17.48 -0.11
N ARG A 178 3.35 16.19 -0.44
CA ARG A 178 4.61 15.66 -1.00
C ARG A 178 4.38 14.91 -2.31
N PRO A 179 3.88 15.60 -3.34
CA PRO A 179 3.66 15.00 -4.66
C PRO A 179 4.97 14.56 -5.33
N ASP A 180 6.11 14.98 -4.82
CA ASP A 180 7.46 14.55 -5.22
C ASP A 180 7.83 13.14 -4.73
N LEU A 181 7.16 12.60 -3.72
CA LEU A 181 7.50 11.33 -3.09
C LEU A 181 6.70 10.14 -3.59
N PHE A 182 5.44 10.33 -4.02
CA PHE A 182 4.54 9.23 -4.37
C PHE A 182 4.16 9.23 -5.85
N SER A 183 4.19 8.07 -6.48
CA SER A 183 3.67 7.87 -7.84
C SER A 183 2.16 7.71 -7.85
N SER A 184 1.60 7.16 -6.77
CA SER A 184 0.17 6.84 -6.66
C SER A 184 -0.33 7.02 -5.24
N ALA A 185 -1.57 7.49 -5.11
CA ALA A 185 -2.30 7.52 -3.85
C ALA A 185 -3.69 6.89 -4.06
N ALA A 186 -4.10 6.04 -3.11
CA ALA A 186 -5.37 5.32 -3.18
C ALA A 186 -6.15 5.44 -1.85
N PRO A 187 -6.71 6.61 -1.54
CA PRO A 187 -7.53 6.82 -0.35
C PRO A 187 -8.86 6.07 -0.42
N LEU A 188 -9.20 5.35 0.64
CA LEU A 188 -10.41 4.55 0.80
C LEU A 188 -11.29 5.14 1.91
N SER A 189 -12.58 5.38 1.63
CA SER A 189 -13.51 5.95 2.64
C SER A 189 -12.87 7.09 3.42
N ALA A 190 -12.26 8.04 2.74
CA ALA A 190 -11.28 8.94 3.32
C ALA A 190 -11.93 10.06 4.14
N TYR A 191 -11.37 10.32 5.32
CA TYR A 191 -11.61 11.57 6.03
C TYR A 191 -10.85 12.72 5.35
N VAL A 192 -11.52 13.50 4.52
CA VAL A 192 -10.91 14.54 3.68
C VAL A 192 -10.55 15.84 4.42
N GLY A 193 -10.64 15.83 5.74
CA GLY A 193 -10.52 16.99 6.61
C GLY A 193 -11.90 17.55 7.04
N PRO A 194 -11.93 18.55 7.92
CA PRO A 194 -13.16 19.22 8.28
C PRO A 194 -13.70 20.00 7.06
N LEU A 195 -15.01 19.93 6.80
CA LEU A 195 -15.63 20.55 5.62
C LEU A 195 -15.81 22.08 5.74
N SER A 196 -15.53 22.63 6.91
CA SER A 196 -15.51 24.08 7.16
C SER A 196 -14.60 24.43 8.34
N LEU A 197 -14.22 25.71 8.44
CA LEU A 197 -13.46 26.20 9.59
C LEU A 197 -14.22 26.02 10.90
N ASP A 198 -15.54 26.23 10.90
CA ASP A 198 -16.38 26.02 12.08
C ASP A 198 -16.41 24.54 12.50
N ALA A 199 -16.41 23.63 11.53
CA ALA A 199 -16.29 22.19 11.81
C ALA A 199 -14.94 21.85 12.43
N LEU A 200 -13.83 22.50 12.02
CA LEU A 200 -12.53 22.38 12.68
C LEU A 200 -12.58 22.89 14.12
N LYS A 201 -13.08 24.10 14.34
CA LYS A 201 -13.21 24.71 15.67
C LYS A 201 -14.03 23.80 16.61
N GLY A 202 -15.20 23.35 16.15
CA GLY A 202 -16.03 22.41 16.92
C GLY A 202 -15.37 21.06 17.17
N ARG A 203 -14.47 20.58 16.29
CA ARG A 203 -13.66 19.39 16.55
C ARG A 203 -12.64 19.66 17.66
N PHE A 204 -11.95 20.79 17.62
CA PHE A 204 -10.98 21.18 18.64
C PHE A 204 -11.61 21.25 20.02
N GLU A 205 -12.78 21.91 20.14
CA GLU A 205 -13.55 21.95 21.39
C GLU A 205 -13.88 20.57 21.92
N ARG A 206 -14.39 19.64 21.07
CA ARG A 206 -14.70 18.26 21.45
C ARG A 206 -13.49 17.45 21.88
N THR A 207 -12.31 17.75 21.36
CA THR A 207 -11.05 17.05 21.71
C THR A 207 -10.27 17.76 22.82
N GLY A 208 -10.82 18.84 23.40
CA GLY A 208 -10.19 19.58 24.49
C GLY A 208 -9.04 20.49 24.09
N GLU A 209 -8.91 20.78 22.77
CA GLU A 209 -7.95 21.75 22.29
C GLU A 209 -8.44 23.18 22.60
N ASP A 210 -7.63 23.94 23.29
CA ASP A 210 -7.95 25.34 23.64
C ASP A 210 -7.68 26.27 22.44
N ILE A 211 -8.72 26.50 21.65
CA ILE A 211 -8.63 27.34 20.44
C ILE A 211 -8.33 28.81 20.72
N SER A 212 -8.49 29.28 21.96
CA SER A 212 -8.20 30.69 22.34
C SER A 212 -6.69 30.99 22.28
N LYS A 213 -5.86 29.97 22.23
CA LYS A 213 -4.39 30.09 22.08
C LYS A 213 -3.93 30.44 20.68
N TYR A 214 -4.84 30.34 19.66
CA TYR A 214 -4.50 30.51 18.25
C TYR A 214 -5.21 31.70 17.68
N SER A 215 -4.54 32.47 16.82
CA SER A 215 -5.18 33.50 16.03
C SER A 215 -6.10 32.90 14.96
N GLU A 216 -6.99 33.69 14.42
CA GLU A 216 -7.87 33.27 13.32
C GLU A 216 -7.03 32.83 12.10
N GLU A 217 -5.94 33.54 11.80
CA GLU A 217 -5.01 33.20 10.69
C GLU A 217 -4.34 31.84 10.90
N GLN A 218 -3.97 31.50 12.13
CA GLN A 218 -3.40 30.19 12.46
C GLN A 218 -4.44 29.07 12.27
N LEU A 219 -5.67 29.29 12.72
CA LEU A 219 -6.77 28.33 12.53
C LEU A 219 -7.11 28.13 11.06
N VAL A 220 -7.17 29.21 10.26
CA VAL A 220 -7.38 29.15 8.81
C VAL A 220 -6.24 28.40 8.13
N ALA A 221 -4.98 28.74 8.43
CA ALA A 221 -3.82 28.08 7.84
C ALA A 221 -3.80 26.58 8.18
N TYR A 222 -4.10 26.22 9.42
CA TYR A 222 -4.20 24.81 9.83
C TYR A 222 -5.34 24.08 9.10
N TYR A 223 -6.52 24.72 9.00
CA TYR A 223 -7.65 24.20 8.25
C TYR A 223 -7.30 23.93 6.79
N GLU A 224 -6.74 24.92 6.11
CA GLU A 224 -6.37 24.82 4.70
C GLU A 224 -5.31 23.75 4.43
N HIS A 225 -4.35 23.61 5.35
CA HIS A 225 -3.30 22.60 5.26
C HIS A 225 -3.81 21.16 5.50
N HIS A 226 -4.90 21.00 6.27
CA HIS A 226 -5.46 19.71 6.63
C HIS A 226 -6.84 19.44 6.02
N ASN A 227 -7.12 20.05 4.87
CA ASN A 227 -8.35 19.87 4.13
C ASN A 227 -8.05 19.58 2.65
N ALA A 228 -8.45 18.40 2.17
CA ALA A 228 -8.15 17.98 0.80
C ALA A 228 -8.76 18.91 -0.25
N LEU A 229 -9.95 19.47 0.00
CA LEU A 229 -10.59 20.42 -0.93
C LEU A 229 -9.77 21.70 -1.07
N SER A 230 -9.32 22.27 0.05
CA SER A 230 -8.47 23.48 0.04
C SER A 230 -7.15 23.25 -0.68
N LEU A 231 -6.52 22.09 -0.48
CA LEU A 231 -5.28 21.71 -1.15
C LEU A 231 -5.48 21.50 -2.65
N ILE A 232 -6.57 20.87 -3.06
CA ILE A 232 -6.92 20.65 -4.47
C ILE A 232 -7.18 21.99 -5.17
N GLU A 233 -7.88 22.92 -4.54
CA GLU A 233 -8.15 24.25 -5.09
C GLU A 233 -6.88 25.09 -5.31
N LYS A 234 -5.84 24.83 -4.53
CA LYS A 234 -4.57 25.57 -4.56
C LYS A 234 -3.43 24.80 -5.26
N ILE A 235 -3.70 23.61 -5.80
CA ILE A 235 -2.65 22.77 -6.41
C ILE A 235 -2.02 23.50 -7.62
N PRO A 236 -0.69 23.60 -7.70
CA PRO A 236 0.00 24.17 -8.85
C PRO A 236 -0.25 23.35 -10.14
N GLU A 237 -0.30 24.03 -11.29
CA GLU A 237 -0.61 23.40 -12.59
C GLU A 237 0.32 22.25 -12.93
N ASP A 238 1.62 22.40 -12.66
CA ASP A 238 2.67 21.41 -12.90
C ASP A 238 2.58 20.20 -11.96
N GLN A 239 1.82 20.30 -10.87
CA GLN A 239 1.61 19.21 -9.90
C GLN A 239 0.31 18.44 -10.09
N LYS A 240 -0.64 18.91 -10.88
CA LYS A 240 -1.94 18.26 -11.11
C LYS A 240 -1.82 16.81 -11.61
N ARG A 241 -0.74 16.47 -12.27
CA ARG A 241 -0.43 15.13 -12.81
C ARG A 241 0.72 14.43 -12.10
N ALA A 242 1.19 14.99 -11.00
CA ALA A 242 2.34 14.48 -10.28
C ALA A 242 2.05 13.14 -9.57
N VAL A 243 0.81 12.93 -9.14
CA VAL A 243 0.35 11.71 -8.47
C VAL A 243 -0.83 11.13 -9.24
N ARG A 244 -0.86 9.79 -9.36
CA ARG A 244 -2.03 9.05 -9.85
C ARG A 244 -2.97 8.78 -8.67
N TRP A 245 -4.26 9.05 -8.86
CA TRP A 245 -5.27 8.98 -7.81
C TRP A 245 -6.30 7.90 -8.09
N PHE A 246 -6.57 7.06 -7.08
CA PHE A 246 -7.71 6.14 -7.03
C PHE A 246 -8.48 6.39 -5.73
N ILE A 247 -9.72 6.85 -5.82
CA ILE A 247 -10.57 7.21 -4.69
C ILE A 247 -11.74 6.24 -4.67
N ASP A 248 -11.97 5.57 -3.54
CA ASP A 248 -13.04 4.57 -3.40
C ASP A 248 -13.80 4.79 -2.07
N CYS A 249 -15.13 4.89 -2.13
CA CYS A 249 -15.99 5.10 -0.98
C CYS A 249 -17.31 4.35 -1.18
N GLY A 250 -17.84 3.75 -0.13
CA GLY A 250 -19.16 3.11 -0.16
C GLY A 250 -20.29 4.16 -0.26
N ASP A 251 -21.40 3.81 -0.87
CA ASP A 251 -22.59 4.69 -0.97
C ASP A 251 -23.33 4.86 0.36
N ASP A 252 -23.22 3.84 1.24
CA ASP A 252 -23.74 3.88 2.62
C ASP A 252 -22.68 4.34 3.65
N ASP A 253 -21.50 4.78 3.20
CA ASP A 253 -20.43 5.26 4.06
C ASP A 253 -20.72 6.69 4.54
N PHE A 254 -20.62 6.96 5.84
CA PHE A 254 -20.89 8.31 6.39
C PHE A 254 -19.90 9.38 5.92
N LEU A 255 -18.76 9.00 5.29
CA LEU A 255 -17.81 9.93 4.66
C LEU A 255 -18.07 10.15 3.16
N TYR A 256 -19.17 9.64 2.61
CA TYR A 256 -19.50 9.74 1.19
C TYR A 256 -19.49 11.17 0.67
N GLU A 257 -19.99 12.14 1.49
CA GLU A 257 -20.09 13.55 1.11
C GLU A 257 -18.69 14.13 0.80
N GLY A 258 -17.74 14.00 1.73
CA GLY A 258 -16.38 14.51 1.56
C GLY A 258 -15.67 13.89 0.36
N ASN A 259 -15.78 12.58 0.16
CA ASN A 259 -15.20 11.89 -0.99
C ASN A 259 -15.83 12.33 -2.32
N SER A 260 -17.15 12.57 -2.35
CA SER A 260 -17.85 13.09 -3.53
C SER A 260 -17.43 14.54 -3.85
N LEU A 261 -17.29 15.38 -2.83
CA LEU A 261 -16.82 16.76 -3.00
C LEU A 261 -15.38 16.80 -3.55
N VAL A 262 -14.50 15.93 -3.08
CA VAL A 262 -13.13 15.80 -3.63
C VAL A 262 -13.17 15.40 -5.09
N HIS A 263 -14.00 14.43 -5.48
CA HIS A 263 -14.18 14.06 -6.89
C HIS A 263 -14.61 15.27 -7.73
N ILE A 264 -15.62 16.04 -7.25
CA ILE A 264 -16.11 17.23 -7.95
C ILE A 264 -15.00 18.29 -8.08
N ALA A 265 -14.26 18.55 -6.99
CA ALA A 265 -13.16 19.51 -6.98
C ALA A 265 -12.05 19.10 -7.96
N MET A 266 -11.59 17.84 -7.92
CA MET A 266 -10.59 17.33 -8.84
C MET A 266 -11.02 17.42 -10.31
N LYS A 267 -12.31 17.16 -10.61
CA LYS A 267 -12.86 17.35 -11.97
C LYS A 267 -12.82 18.80 -12.41
N LYS A 268 -13.21 19.75 -11.53
CA LYS A 268 -13.17 21.18 -11.82
C LYS A 268 -11.76 21.71 -12.06
N HIS A 269 -10.79 21.18 -11.32
CA HIS A 269 -9.37 21.58 -11.43
C HIS A 269 -8.57 20.74 -12.44
N GLU A 270 -9.23 19.89 -13.24
CA GLU A 270 -8.62 19.04 -14.28
C GLU A 270 -7.52 18.09 -13.77
N ILE A 271 -7.65 17.63 -12.51
CA ILE A 271 -6.76 16.65 -11.90
C ILE A 271 -7.22 15.26 -12.31
N PRO A 272 -6.41 14.48 -13.07
CA PRO A 272 -6.77 13.12 -13.46
C PRO A 272 -6.89 12.19 -12.25
N HIS A 273 -8.00 11.47 -12.16
CA HIS A 273 -8.23 10.52 -11.08
C HIS A 273 -9.25 9.46 -11.48
N GLU A 274 -9.19 8.30 -10.82
CA GLU A 274 -10.26 7.31 -10.81
C GLU A 274 -11.11 7.51 -9.55
N PHE A 275 -12.44 7.46 -9.70
CA PHE A 275 -13.38 7.55 -8.60
C PHE A 275 -14.35 6.38 -8.67
N ARG A 276 -14.53 5.69 -7.55
CA ARG A 276 -15.45 4.56 -7.41
C ARG A 276 -16.39 4.82 -6.25
N ILE A 277 -17.68 4.61 -6.52
CA ILE A 277 -18.72 4.42 -5.50
C ILE A 277 -19.32 3.05 -5.75
N ARG A 278 -19.39 2.23 -4.71
CA ARG A 278 -19.96 0.89 -4.75
C ARG A 278 -20.87 0.69 -3.55
N ASP A 279 -21.84 -0.24 -3.69
CA ASP A 279 -22.65 -0.69 -2.57
C ASP A 279 -21.78 -1.09 -1.38
N GLY A 280 -22.05 -0.50 -0.22
CA GLY A 280 -21.35 -0.79 1.03
C GLY A 280 -21.13 0.41 1.94
N ALA A 281 -20.78 0.10 3.17
CA ALA A 281 -20.64 1.04 4.27
C ALA A 281 -19.19 1.14 4.77
N HIS A 282 -18.98 1.91 5.86
CA HIS A 282 -17.69 2.12 6.51
C HIS A 282 -17.23 0.88 7.29
N THR A 283 -16.85 -0.20 6.58
CA THR A 283 -16.58 -1.52 7.16
C THR A 283 -15.34 -2.19 6.57
N TRP A 284 -14.74 -3.09 7.37
CA TRP A 284 -13.64 -3.92 6.91
C TRP A 284 -14.01 -4.83 5.72
N THR A 285 -15.27 -5.24 5.57
CA THR A 285 -15.73 -6.00 4.40
C THR A 285 -15.53 -5.19 3.13
N TYR A 286 -15.95 -3.92 3.11
CA TYR A 286 -15.76 -3.01 2.00
C TYR A 286 -14.28 -2.83 1.65
N TRP A 287 -13.42 -2.61 2.65
CA TRP A 287 -12.00 -2.35 2.43
C TRP A 287 -11.22 -3.59 2.00
N ARG A 288 -11.59 -4.79 2.45
CA ARG A 288 -11.03 -6.05 1.92
C ARG A 288 -11.33 -6.25 0.43
N GLU A 289 -12.48 -5.79 -0.03
CA GLU A 289 -12.83 -5.82 -1.46
C GLU A 289 -12.11 -4.74 -2.27
N SER A 290 -11.80 -3.60 -1.65
CA SER A 290 -11.05 -2.50 -2.28
C SER A 290 -9.56 -2.80 -2.39
N LEU A 291 -8.95 -3.45 -1.41
CA LEU A 291 -7.50 -3.65 -1.35
C LEU A 291 -6.91 -4.35 -2.60
N PRO A 292 -7.51 -5.41 -3.16
CA PRO A 292 -7.03 -6.01 -4.42
C PRO A 292 -6.94 -5.02 -5.58
N VAL A 293 -7.92 -4.10 -5.67
CA VAL A 293 -7.97 -3.07 -6.72
C VAL A 293 -6.88 -2.02 -6.48
N VAL A 294 -6.66 -1.63 -5.22
CA VAL A 294 -5.55 -0.75 -4.84
C VAL A 294 -4.21 -1.35 -5.25
N LEU A 295 -3.97 -2.63 -4.92
CA LEU A 295 -2.72 -3.32 -5.27
C LEU A 295 -2.48 -3.38 -6.79
N GLU A 296 -3.54 -3.61 -7.57
CA GLU A 296 -3.49 -3.59 -9.03
C GLU A 296 -3.19 -2.16 -9.55
N PHE A 297 -3.90 -1.15 -9.04
CA PHE A 297 -3.74 0.25 -9.43
C PHE A 297 -2.31 0.76 -9.18
N VAL A 298 -1.76 0.55 -7.99
CA VAL A 298 -0.41 1.01 -7.67
C VAL A 298 0.67 0.26 -8.47
N SER A 299 0.43 -1.03 -8.76
CA SER A 299 1.34 -1.85 -9.57
C SER A 299 1.51 -1.31 -10.98
N GLN A 300 0.47 -0.72 -11.57
CA GLN A 300 0.57 -0.10 -12.90
C GLN A 300 1.60 1.04 -12.93
N ALA A 301 1.67 1.86 -11.87
CA ALA A 301 2.69 2.91 -11.76
C ALA A 301 4.10 2.33 -11.67
N PHE A 302 4.29 1.22 -10.95
CA PHE A 302 5.58 0.58 -10.77
C PHE A 302 6.17 0.03 -12.07
N HIS A 303 5.33 -0.27 -13.07
CA HIS A 303 5.71 -0.80 -14.37
C HIS A 303 5.78 0.24 -15.50
N GLN A 304 5.33 1.48 -15.29
CA GLN A 304 5.41 2.51 -16.32
C GLN A 304 6.88 2.85 -16.63
N TYR A 305 7.22 2.79 -17.92
CA TYR A 305 8.55 3.11 -18.47
C TYR A 305 8.64 4.58 -18.86
#